data_8504f8235bd4c25869936ff499be365f
#
_entry.id   8504f8235bd4c25869936ff499be365f
#
_cell.length_a   1.000
_cell.length_b   1.000
_cell.length_c   1.000
_cell.angle_alpha   90.00
_cell.angle_beta   90.00
_cell.angle_gamma   90.00
#
_symmetry.space_group_name_H-M   'P 1'
#
loop_
_entity.id
_entity.type
_entity.pdbx_description
1 polymer ?
#
loop_
_entity_poly.entity_id
_entity_poly.type
_entity_poly.pdbx_seq_one_letter_code
_entity_poly.pdbx_strand_id
1 'polypeptide(L)'
;DSRTAPIYAYSDKGRFNLKDTCQVLALKMFIKSAIHTILYDINNQGNNPRFAAPPETRNELLEQVGPFMDIEWSQNNPYNKECVIGTEYAKAGCVAIATAQICAYNKYPNTFEGYNYDWNTIYKIKSSSDQYKYPDATNQLAHFIRRVGLNVGMKYGVKESGAKSEKIPGLLRKMGYTCSDLISYSDKGLVESLKAGHPVYQCGFDKESDYFIFQTHSDGHAWVVDGYRYEMLNIRICRPRRGEMDCDSEKRRFLFVRNNYGWGGLYNGWYQPFVTMPNANGKRIPTFAFKPRMITNIHR
;
A
#
# COMPACT_ATOMS: atom_id res chain seq x y z
N ASP A 1 14.84 2.88 20.50
CA ASP A 1 15.42 4.11 21.05
C ASP A 1 14.30 5.00 21.58
N SER A 2 14.45 5.48 22.80
CA SER A 2 13.43 6.30 23.47
C SER A 2 13.18 7.68 22.82
N ARG A 3 14.01 8.06 21.89
CA ARG A 3 13.92 9.31 21.11
C ARG A 3 13.08 9.20 19.84
N THR A 4 12.53 8.03 19.56
CA THR A 4 11.81 7.75 18.30
C THR A 4 10.42 7.17 18.56
N ALA A 5 9.58 7.09 17.53
CA ALA A 5 8.29 6.42 17.63
C ALA A 5 8.47 4.93 18.02
N PRO A 6 7.65 4.40 18.94
CA PRO A 6 7.82 3.03 19.42
C PRO A 6 7.45 1.99 18.35
N ILE A 7 6.49 2.30 17.49
CA ILE A 7 6.00 1.39 16.42
C ILE A 7 5.72 2.19 15.17
N TYR A 8 6.32 1.79 14.03
CA TYR A 8 6.05 2.34 12.71
C TYR A 8 5.14 1.45 11.88
N ALA A 9 5.28 0.13 12.02
CA ALA A 9 4.45 -0.88 11.36
C ALA A 9 4.60 -2.24 12.05
N TYR A 10 3.65 -3.14 11.82
CA TYR A 10 3.78 -4.54 12.15
C TYR A 10 3.00 -5.41 11.14
N SER A 11 3.40 -6.66 11.03
CA SER A 11 2.72 -7.66 10.22
C SER A 11 2.26 -8.81 11.13
N ASP A 12 1.06 -9.27 10.88
CA ASP A 12 0.45 -10.42 11.54
C ASP A 12 0.89 -11.75 10.92
N LYS A 13 1.61 -11.68 9.78
CA LYS A 13 2.13 -12.86 9.07
C LYS A 13 3.57 -12.66 8.61
N GLY A 14 4.34 -13.75 8.63
CA GLY A 14 5.68 -13.81 8.06
C GLY A 14 6.79 -13.29 8.98
N ARG A 15 8.00 -13.24 8.46
CA ARG A 15 9.17 -12.68 9.13
C ARG A 15 9.65 -11.44 8.36
N PHE A 16 9.91 -10.39 9.08
CA PHE A 16 10.52 -9.19 8.53
C PHE A 16 12.02 -9.44 8.30
N ASN A 17 12.48 -9.30 7.06
CA ASN A 17 13.88 -9.38 6.70
C ASN A 17 14.28 -8.15 5.90
N LEU A 18 15.19 -7.35 6.41
CA LEU A 18 15.67 -6.13 5.73
C LEU A 18 16.29 -6.42 4.36
N LYS A 19 16.88 -7.61 4.15
CA LYS A 19 17.45 -8.00 2.86
C LYS A 19 16.38 -8.19 1.77
N ASP A 20 15.17 -8.57 2.14
CA ASP A 20 14.07 -8.81 1.20
C ASP A 20 13.36 -7.51 0.78
N THR A 21 13.61 -6.41 1.49
CA THR A 21 12.99 -5.10 1.20
C THR A 21 13.37 -4.55 -0.18
N CYS A 22 14.51 -5.00 -0.73
CA CYS A 22 14.93 -4.59 -2.08
C CYS A 22 13.97 -5.03 -3.20
N GLN A 23 13.11 -6.02 -2.94
CA GLN A 23 12.18 -6.57 -3.92
C GLN A 23 10.78 -5.93 -3.88
N VAL A 24 10.44 -5.24 -2.78
CA VAL A 24 9.13 -4.61 -2.58
C VAL A 24 9.30 -3.10 -2.44
N LEU A 25 9.07 -2.40 -3.53
CA LEU A 25 9.35 -0.96 -3.60
C LEU A 25 8.59 -0.16 -2.53
N ALA A 26 7.29 -0.39 -2.36
CA ALA A 26 6.49 0.33 -1.35
C ALA A 26 7.00 0.10 0.08
N LEU A 27 7.41 -1.12 0.41
CA LEU A 27 8.02 -1.42 1.72
C LEU A 27 9.40 -0.76 1.86
N LYS A 28 10.21 -0.80 0.80
CA LYS A 28 11.50 -0.10 0.76
C LYS A 28 11.33 1.41 0.99
N MET A 29 10.36 2.02 0.34
CA MET A 29 10.00 3.42 0.53
C MET A 29 9.61 3.70 1.98
N PHE A 30 8.72 2.88 2.55
CA PHE A 30 8.30 2.99 3.95
C PHE A 30 9.49 2.89 4.91
N ILE A 31 10.37 1.89 4.72
CA ILE A 31 11.53 1.68 5.58
C ILE A 31 12.52 2.84 5.47
N LYS A 32 12.81 3.33 4.27
CA LYS A 32 13.67 4.51 4.10
C LYS A 32 13.09 5.71 4.84
N SER A 33 11.78 5.95 4.72
CA SER A 33 11.10 7.01 5.42
C SER A 33 11.20 6.84 6.94
N ALA A 34 10.95 5.65 7.45
CA ALA A 34 11.06 5.35 8.88
C ALA A 34 12.50 5.57 9.39
N ILE A 35 13.51 5.10 8.66
CA ILE A 35 14.93 5.31 9.00
C ILE A 35 15.27 6.80 9.04
N HIS A 36 14.87 7.57 8.05
CA HIS A 36 15.09 9.02 8.03
C HIS A 36 14.45 9.70 9.22
N THR A 37 13.21 9.33 9.55
CA THR A 37 12.51 9.89 10.72
C THR A 37 13.23 9.52 12.02
N ILE A 38 13.65 8.27 12.17
CA ILE A 38 14.42 7.80 13.33
C ILE A 38 15.71 8.61 13.49
N LEU A 39 16.47 8.78 12.41
CA LEU A 39 17.73 9.55 12.43
C LEU A 39 17.49 11.01 12.76
N TYR A 40 16.43 11.60 12.19
CA TYR A 40 16.05 12.97 12.53
C TYR A 40 15.70 13.11 14.01
N ASP A 41 14.87 12.22 14.54
CA ASP A 41 14.46 12.21 15.95
C ASP A 41 15.68 12.07 16.88
N ILE A 42 16.61 11.17 16.54
CA ILE A 42 17.85 10.96 17.29
C ILE A 42 18.74 12.22 17.31
N ASN A 43 18.88 12.88 16.16
CA ASN A 43 19.76 14.03 16.00
C ASN A 43 19.17 15.32 16.59
N ASN A 44 17.85 15.40 16.77
CA ASN A 44 17.15 16.56 17.30
C ASN A 44 16.65 16.33 18.73
N GLN A 45 17.52 15.83 19.60
CA GLN A 45 17.21 15.55 21.00
C GLN A 45 16.55 16.74 21.69
N GLY A 46 15.41 16.50 22.32
CA GLY A 46 14.70 17.48 23.13
C GLY A 46 13.75 18.42 22.42
N ASN A 47 13.79 18.51 21.08
CA ASN A 47 12.91 19.40 20.31
C ASN A 47 11.80 18.64 19.55
N ASN A 48 11.80 17.31 19.56
CA ASN A 48 10.80 16.54 18.86
C ASN A 48 9.73 16.04 19.84
N PRO A 49 8.47 16.54 19.75
CA PRO A 49 7.40 16.15 20.67
C PRO A 49 6.92 14.70 20.44
N ARG A 50 7.60 13.92 19.59
CA ARG A 50 7.10 12.60 19.20
C ARG A 50 7.37 11.50 20.21
N PHE A 51 8.26 11.68 21.15
CA PHE A 51 8.76 10.53 21.78
C PHE A 51 9.46 10.66 23.04
N ALA A 52 9.38 9.82 23.86
CA ALA A 52 9.81 8.51 24.05
C ALA A 52 9.09 7.80 25.18
N ALA A 53 8.61 6.64 24.97
CA ALA A 53 8.32 5.75 26.08
C ALA A 53 8.83 4.35 25.77
N PRO A 54 9.39 3.61 26.74
CA PRO A 54 9.44 2.17 26.64
C PRO A 54 8.01 1.63 26.57
N PRO A 55 7.77 0.57 25.79
CA PRO A 55 6.43 0.01 25.60
C PRO A 55 6.03 -0.84 26.80
N GLU A 56 5.70 -0.23 27.92
CA GLU A 56 5.10 -0.94 29.07
C GLU A 56 3.57 -0.90 29.08
N THR A 57 2.95 -0.34 28.07
CA THR A 57 1.49 -0.29 28.01
C THR A 57 0.98 -0.92 26.73
N ARG A 58 0.09 -1.91 26.90
CA ARG A 58 -0.67 -2.49 25.80
C ARG A 58 -1.35 -1.38 25.02
N ASN A 59 -1.14 -1.39 23.69
CA ASN A 59 -1.87 -0.53 22.79
C ASN A 59 -3.37 -0.83 22.96
N GLU A 60 -4.15 0.20 23.17
CA GLU A 60 -5.60 0.07 23.20
C GLU A 60 -6.13 0.24 21.79
N LEU A 61 -6.72 -0.83 21.24
CA LEU A 61 -7.41 -0.76 19.96
C LEU A 61 -8.72 0.01 20.15
N LEU A 62 -8.84 1.15 19.48
CA LEU A 62 -10.02 2.01 19.58
C LEU A 62 -11.07 1.68 18.51
N GLU A 63 -10.62 1.42 17.29
CA GLU A 63 -11.48 1.18 16.14
C GLU A 63 -10.70 0.39 15.11
N GLN A 64 -11.35 -0.58 14.45
CA GLN A 64 -10.78 -1.30 13.32
C GLN A 64 -11.85 -1.58 12.28
N VAL A 65 -11.51 -1.38 11.01
CA VAL A 65 -12.30 -1.75 9.85
C VAL A 65 -11.42 -2.55 8.90
N GLY A 66 -11.90 -3.68 8.42
CA GLY A 66 -11.09 -4.62 7.65
C GLY A 66 -10.19 -5.51 8.53
N PRO A 67 -9.28 -6.29 7.92
CA PRO A 67 -9.03 -6.36 6.47
C PRO A 67 -10.22 -6.90 5.68
N PHE A 68 -10.45 -6.35 4.50
CA PHE A 68 -11.54 -6.79 3.63
C PHE A 68 -11.17 -7.99 2.77
N MET A 69 -9.88 -8.17 2.51
CA MET A 69 -9.37 -9.18 1.59
C MET A 69 -8.37 -10.10 2.27
N ASP A 70 -8.48 -11.38 1.95
CA ASP A 70 -7.56 -12.45 2.37
C ASP A 70 -6.79 -13.05 1.18
N ILE A 71 -6.77 -12.35 0.04
CA ILE A 71 -6.06 -12.75 -1.18
C ILE A 71 -4.62 -12.28 -1.16
N GLU A 72 -3.71 -13.16 -1.60
CA GLU A 72 -2.26 -12.96 -1.61
C GLU A 72 -1.72 -13.12 -3.06
N TRP A 73 -2.27 -12.34 -3.98
CA TRP A 73 -1.85 -12.40 -5.38
C TRP A 73 -0.51 -11.72 -5.60
N SER A 74 0.16 -12.10 -6.69
CA SER A 74 1.45 -11.56 -7.07
C SER A 74 1.50 -11.19 -8.56
N GLN A 75 2.62 -10.61 -8.99
CA GLN A 75 2.84 -10.29 -10.40
C GLN A 75 3.44 -11.44 -11.21
N ASN A 76 3.66 -12.59 -10.58
CA ASN A 76 4.26 -13.78 -11.18
C ASN A 76 3.20 -14.84 -11.54
N ASN A 77 3.66 -16.03 -11.96
CA ASN A 77 2.77 -17.18 -12.17
C ASN A 77 1.96 -17.48 -10.88
N PRO A 78 0.65 -17.75 -11.00
CA PRO A 78 -0.13 -17.95 -12.24
C PRO A 78 -0.77 -16.66 -12.82
N TYR A 79 -0.62 -15.52 -12.17
CA TYR A 79 -1.34 -14.28 -12.48
C TYR A 79 -0.87 -13.62 -13.79
N ASN A 80 0.34 -13.93 -14.22
CA ASN A 80 0.94 -13.42 -15.47
C ASN A 80 0.89 -14.39 -16.65
N LYS A 81 0.09 -15.45 -16.58
CA LYS A 81 0.03 -16.48 -17.65
C LYS A 81 -0.22 -15.91 -19.05
N GLU A 82 -0.96 -14.82 -19.17
CA GLU A 82 -1.22 -14.15 -20.46
C GLU A 82 -0.29 -12.96 -20.73
N CYS A 83 0.65 -12.66 -19.85
CA CYS A 83 1.60 -11.57 -20.02
C CYS A 83 2.88 -12.10 -20.65
N VAL A 84 2.84 -12.36 -21.98
CA VAL A 84 3.96 -12.94 -22.72
C VAL A 84 4.61 -11.89 -23.61
N ILE A 85 5.96 -11.89 -23.68
CA ILE A 85 6.80 -11.12 -24.58
C ILE A 85 7.74 -12.08 -25.30
N GLY A 86 7.53 -12.28 -26.59
CA GLY A 86 8.24 -13.35 -27.32
C GLY A 86 7.90 -14.71 -26.72
N THR A 87 8.90 -15.38 -26.15
CA THR A 87 8.75 -16.69 -25.47
C THR A 87 8.78 -16.60 -23.95
N GLU A 88 8.96 -15.40 -23.37
CA GLU A 88 9.14 -15.20 -21.94
C GLU A 88 7.88 -14.62 -21.28
N TYR A 89 7.66 -15.00 -20.03
CA TYR A 89 6.61 -14.41 -19.20
C TYR A 89 7.07 -13.07 -18.61
N ALA A 90 6.37 -12.01 -18.94
CA ALA A 90 6.54 -10.72 -18.30
C ALA A 90 5.85 -10.69 -16.93
N LYS A 91 6.21 -9.72 -16.07
CA LYS A 91 5.44 -9.42 -14.85
C LYS A 91 4.05 -8.92 -15.22
N ALA A 92 3.04 -9.28 -14.42
CA ALA A 92 1.66 -8.79 -14.64
C ALA A 92 1.51 -7.27 -14.44
N GLY A 93 2.38 -6.68 -13.61
CA GLY A 93 2.36 -5.26 -13.26
C GLY A 93 1.49 -4.94 -12.04
N CYS A 94 2.04 -4.16 -11.10
CA CYS A 94 1.39 -3.82 -9.83
C CYS A 94 0.05 -3.11 -10.03
N VAL A 95 -0.05 -2.22 -11.01
CA VAL A 95 -1.29 -1.50 -11.35
C VAL A 95 -2.42 -2.47 -11.73
N ALA A 96 -2.11 -3.51 -12.51
CA ALA A 96 -3.10 -4.51 -12.91
C ALA A 96 -3.49 -5.42 -11.73
N ILE A 97 -2.54 -5.82 -10.90
CA ILE A 97 -2.81 -6.65 -9.71
C ILE A 97 -3.68 -5.90 -8.72
N ALA A 98 -3.33 -4.66 -8.35
CA ALA A 98 -4.12 -3.86 -7.42
C ALA A 98 -5.56 -3.64 -7.92
N THR A 99 -5.73 -3.36 -9.21
CA THR A 99 -7.06 -3.21 -9.82
C THR A 99 -7.84 -4.53 -9.78
N ALA A 100 -7.20 -5.65 -10.13
CA ALA A 100 -7.86 -6.96 -10.12
C ALA A 100 -8.27 -7.40 -8.70
N GLN A 101 -7.47 -7.08 -7.67
CA GLN A 101 -7.82 -7.34 -6.26
C GLN A 101 -9.09 -6.60 -5.85
N ILE A 102 -9.23 -5.32 -6.22
CA ILE A 102 -10.42 -4.52 -5.94
C ILE A 102 -11.64 -5.09 -6.69
N CYS A 103 -11.48 -5.47 -7.96
CA CYS A 103 -12.56 -6.09 -8.74
C CYS A 103 -13.00 -7.43 -8.13
N ALA A 104 -12.06 -8.22 -7.64
CA ALA A 104 -12.35 -9.51 -6.98
C ALA A 104 -13.09 -9.32 -5.66
N TYR A 105 -12.73 -8.33 -4.86
CA TYR A 105 -13.45 -7.98 -3.64
C TYR A 105 -14.91 -7.61 -3.93
N ASN A 106 -15.13 -6.76 -4.94
CA ASN A 106 -16.46 -6.33 -5.36
C ASN A 106 -17.20 -7.41 -6.17
N LYS A 107 -16.53 -8.51 -6.57
CA LYS A 107 -17.05 -9.54 -7.47
C LYS A 107 -17.65 -8.96 -8.75
N TYR A 108 -16.96 -8.00 -9.36
CA TYR A 108 -17.43 -7.24 -10.50
C TYR A 108 -16.24 -6.73 -11.35
N PRO A 109 -16.37 -6.56 -12.68
CA PRO A 109 -17.58 -6.76 -13.50
C PRO A 109 -17.77 -8.24 -13.89
N ASN A 110 -19.03 -8.69 -13.99
CA ASN A 110 -19.32 -10.07 -14.42
C ASN A 110 -18.91 -10.31 -15.88
N THR A 111 -18.96 -9.27 -16.70
CA THR A 111 -18.54 -9.30 -18.10
C THR A 111 -17.68 -8.08 -18.40
N PHE A 112 -16.53 -8.28 -19.01
CA PHE A 112 -15.67 -7.20 -19.45
C PHE A 112 -15.06 -7.54 -20.82
N GLU A 113 -15.24 -6.64 -21.79
CA GLU A 113 -14.78 -6.79 -23.19
C GLU A 113 -15.20 -8.12 -23.84
N GLY A 114 -16.44 -8.54 -23.57
CA GLY A 114 -17.04 -9.75 -24.14
C GLY A 114 -16.66 -11.05 -23.43
N TYR A 115 -15.87 -11.00 -22.36
CA TYR A 115 -15.48 -12.17 -21.58
C TYR A 115 -16.18 -12.19 -20.21
N ASN A 116 -16.70 -13.36 -19.81
CA ASN A 116 -17.38 -13.54 -18.52
C ASN A 116 -16.42 -14.00 -17.44
N TYR A 117 -16.61 -13.51 -16.21
CA TYR A 117 -15.77 -13.81 -15.05
C TYR A 117 -16.62 -14.37 -13.89
N ASP A 118 -16.31 -15.56 -13.45
CA ASP A 118 -16.89 -16.15 -12.23
C ASP A 118 -16.10 -15.68 -11.00
N TRP A 119 -16.39 -14.48 -10.55
CA TRP A 119 -15.72 -13.91 -9.36
C TRP A 119 -15.93 -14.73 -8.10
N ASN A 120 -17.01 -15.50 -7.98
CA ASN A 120 -17.22 -16.35 -6.81
C ASN A 120 -16.17 -17.46 -6.73
N THR A 121 -15.78 -18.01 -7.87
CA THR A 121 -14.70 -19.01 -7.94
C THR A 121 -13.32 -18.33 -8.00
N ILE A 122 -13.17 -17.22 -8.70
CA ILE A 122 -11.92 -16.43 -8.76
C ILE A 122 -11.50 -16.01 -7.35
N TYR A 123 -12.42 -15.53 -6.51
CA TYR A 123 -12.10 -15.09 -5.15
C TYR A 123 -11.67 -16.24 -4.19
N LYS A 124 -11.87 -17.50 -4.58
CA LYS A 124 -11.34 -18.66 -3.85
C LYS A 124 -9.84 -18.88 -4.06
N ILE A 125 -9.26 -18.24 -5.08
CA ILE A 125 -7.82 -18.25 -5.32
C ILE A 125 -7.18 -17.28 -4.32
N LYS A 126 -6.73 -17.79 -3.18
CA LYS A 126 -6.11 -16.96 -2.15
C LYS A 126 -4.63 -16.74 -2.42
N SER A 127 -3.96 -17.75 -2.93
CA SER A 127 -2.52 -17.75 -3.24
C SER A 127 -2.23 -18.47 -4.56
N SER A 128 -0.98 -18.44 -4.98
CA SER A 128 -0.55 -19.10 -6.22
C SER A 128 -0.74 -20.63 -6.20
N SER A 129 -0.76 -21.27 -5.03
CA SER A 129 -0.98 -22.72 -4.88
C SER A 129 -2.40 -23.14 -5.27
N ASP A 130 -3.38 -22.24 -5.15
CA ASP A 130 -4.78 -22.55 -5.47
C ASP A 130 -5.04 -22.73 -6.98
N GLN A 131 -4.06 -22.39 -7.84
CA GLN A 131 -4.17 -22.58 -9.29
C GLN A 131 -4.48 -24.01 -9.70
N TYR A 132 -4.01 -24.98 -8.93
CA TYR A 132 -4.24 -26.40 -9.20
C TYR A 132 -5.65 -26.86 -8.79
N LYS A 133 -6.22 -26.19 -7.82
CA LYS A 133 -7.58 -26.46 -7.32
C LYS A 133 -8.66 -25.77 -8.18
N TYR A 134 -8.34 -24.59 -8.72
CA TYR A 134 -9.28 -23.79 -9.52
C TYR A 134 -8.65 -23.36 -10.86
N PRO A 135 -8.31 -24.32 -11.77
CA PRO A 135 -7.54 -24.00 -12.98
C PRO A 135 -8.26 -23.05 -13.92
N ASP A 136 -9.57 -23.23 -14.13
CA ASP A 136 -10.36 -22.38 -15.02
C ASP A 136 -10.53 -20.96 -14.46
N ALA A 137 -10.81 -20.83 -13.16
CA ALA A 137 -10.88 -19.52 -12.51
C ALA A 137 -9.51 -18.82 -12.52
N THR A 138 -8.42 -19.56 -12.41
CA THR A 138 -7.06 -19.01 -12.51
C THR A 138 -6.79 -18.46 -13.92
N ASN A 139 -7.25 -19.17 -14.95
CA ASN A 139 -7.12 -18.67 -16.33
C ASN A 139 -7.99 -17.42 -16.55
N GLN A 140 -9.21 -17.41 -16.03
CA GLN A 140 -10.07 -16.20 -16.06
C GLN A 140 -9.39 -15.01 -15.34
N LEU A 141 -8.77 -15.25 -14.18
CA LEU A 141 -8.07 -14.22 -13.44
C LEU A 141 -6.86 -13.69 -14.22
N ALA A 142 -6.03 -14.56 -14.78
CA ALA A 142 -4.88 -14.17 -15.59
C ALA A 142 -5.32 -13.37 -16.83
N HIS A 143 -6.41 -13.81 -17.48
CA HIS A 143 -7.03 -13.08 -18.59
C HIS A 143 -7.49 -11.69 -18.15
N PHE A 144 -8.22 -11.58 -17.03
CA PHE A 144 -8.67 -10.29 -16.50
C PHE A 144 -7.51 -9.33 -16.22
N ILE A 145 -6.47 -9.82 -15.54
CA ILE A 145 -5.26 -9.04 -15.24
C ILE A 145 -4.60 -8.54 -16.53
N ARG A 146 -4.49 -9.41 -17.55
CA ARG A 146 -3.96 -9.02 -18.87
C ARG A 146 -4.83 -7.93 -19.53
N ARG A 147 -6.18 -8.05 -19.47
CA ARG A 147 -7.09 -7.05 -20.03
C ARG A 147 -6.97 -5.70 -19.32
N VAL A 148 -6.87 -5.70 -17.99
CA VAL A 148 -6.58 -4.47 -17.22
C VAL A 148 -5.29 -3.84 -17.72
N GLY A 149 -4.21 -4.60 -17.82
CA GLY A 149 -2.92 -4.10 -18.27
C GLY A 149 -2.97 -3.49 -19.68
N LEU A 150 -3.66 -4.15 -20.63
CA LEU A 150 -3.82 -3.61 -21.99
C LEU A 150 -4.59 -2.28 -22.00
N ASN A 151 -5.67 -2.17 -21.24
CA ASN A 151 -6.49 -0.96 -21.18
C ASN A 151 -5.73 0.24 -20.59
N VAL A 152 -4.81 0.01 -19.66
CA VAL A 152 -3.99 1.08 -19.09
C VAL A 152 -2.69 1.32 -19.88
N GLY A 153 -2.46 0.55 -20.96
CA GLY A 153 -1.26 0.65 -21.79
C GLY A 153 0.00 0.22 -21.02
N MET A 154 -0.10 -0.94 -20.34
CA MET A 154 1.01 -1.55 -19.61
C MET A 154 2.19 -1.78 -20.52
N LYS A 155 3.34 -1.28 -20.14
CA LYS A 155 4.63 -1.63 -20.73
C LYS A 155 5.13 -2.88 -20.03
N TYR A 156 4.97 -4.02 -20.70
CA TYR A 156 5.35 -5.31 -20.14
C TYR A 156 6.86 -5.52 -20.23
N GLY A 157 7.44 -6.15 -19.21
CA GLY A 157 8.84 -6.56 -19.16
C GLY A 157 9.03 -7.76 -18.23
N VAL A 158 10.06 -8.56 -18.51
CA VAL A 158 10.37 -9.79 -17.74
C VAL A 158 10.77 -9.45 -16.30
N LYS A 159 11.54 -8.37 -16.11
CA LYS A 159 11.98 -7.92 -14.79
C LYS A 159 10.92 -7.09 -14.08
N GLU A 160 10.25 -6.22 -14.80
CA GLU A 160 9.22 -5.30 -14.28
C GLU A 160 8.25 -4.92 -15.39
N SER A 161 7.01 -4.60 -15.02
CA SER A 161 5.98 -4.07 -15.90
C SER A 161 5.35 -2.85 -15.26
N GLY A 162 5.13 -1.79 -16.03
CA GLY A 162 4.66 -0.51 -15.52
C GLY A 162 3.55 0.10 -16.35
N ALA A 163 2.61 0.78 -15.68
CA ALA A 163 1.57 1.58 -16.30
C ALA A 163 1.29 2.83 -15.46
N LYS A 164 0.66 3.83 -16.08
CA LYS A 164 0.26 5.05 -15.39
C LYS A 164 -1.04 4.86 -14.63
N SER A 165 -1.02 5.07 -13.30
CA SER A 165 -2.19 4.98 -12.43
C SER A 165 -3.30 5.99 -12.76
N GLU A 166 -2.97 7.08 -13.46
CA GLU A 166 -3.92 8.08 -13.96
C GLU A 166 -5.01 7.50 -14.87
N LYS A 167 -4.75 6.35 -15.48
CA LYS A 167 -5.72 5.68 -16.35
C LYS A 167 -6.73 4.82 -15.60
N ILE A 168 -6.46 4.50 -14.34
CA ILE A 168 -7.31 3.58 -13.55
C ILE A 168 -8.71 4.13 -13.29
N PRO A 169 -8.93 5.41 -12.92
CA PRO A 169 -10.30 5.91 -12.72
C PRO A 169 -11.17 5.76 -13.97
N GLY A 170 -10.62 6.10 -15.14
CA GLY A 170 -11.33 5.93 -16.42
C GLY A 170 -11.65 4.47 -16.73
N LEU A 171 -10.71 3.55 -16.45
CA LEU A 171 -10.92 2.12 -16.63
C LEU A 171 -12.00 1.57 -15.67
N LEU A 172 -11.96 1.94 -14.40
CA LEU A 172 -12.96 1.54 -13.41
C LEU A 172 -14.37 2.02 -13.83
N ARG A 173 -14.50 3.27 -14.28
CA ARG A 173 -15.78 3.79 -14.79
C ARG A 173 -16.25 3.06 -16.05
N LYS A 174 -15.33 2.70 -16.98
CA LYS A 174 -15.64 1.84 -18.14
C LYS A 174 -16.16 0.47 -17.71
N MET A 175 -15.69 -0.06 -16.59
CA MET A 175 -16.18 -1.31 -16.00
C MET A 175 -17.52 -1.14 -15.24
N GLY A 176 -18.01 0.08 -15.07
CA GLY A 176 -19.27 0.38 -14.36
C GLY A 176 -19.10 0.70 -12.87
N TYR A 177 -17.89 1.00 -12.41
CA TYR A 177 -17.65 1.46 -11.04
C TYR A 177 -17.88 2.97 -10.89
N THR A 178 -18.36 3.34 -9.72
CA THR A 178 -18.21 4.69 -9.17
C THR A 178 -16.87 4.76 -8.44
N CYS A 179 -16.10 5.82 -8.64
CA CYS A 179 -14.83 6.05 -7.93
C CYS A 179 -14.42 7.52 -8.03
N SER A 180 -13.56 7.97 -7.13
CA SER A 180 -12.88 9.26 -7.26
C SER A 180 -11.93 9.26 -8.48
N ASP A 181 -11.48 10.43 -8.88
CA ASP A 181 -10.26 10.53 -9.69
C ASP A 181 -9.05 10.09 -8.87
N LEU A 182 -7.88 10.01 -9.50
CA LEU A 182 -6.61 9.79 -8.80
C LEU A 182 -6.22 11.09 -8.09
N ILE A 183 -6.52 11.17 -6.80
CA ILE A 183 -6.34 12.35 -5.94
C ILE A 183 -5.08 12.21 -5.06
N SER A 184 -4.61 13.32 -4.51
CA SER A 184 -3.57 13.31 -3.49
C SER A 184 -4.04 12.54 -2.26
N TYR A 185 -3.10 11.87 -1.58
CA TYR A 185 -3.40 11.12 -0.37
C TYR A 185 -3.98 12.03 0.74
N SER A 186 -4.93 11.48 1.47
CA SER A 186 -5.54 12.09 2.66
C SER A 186 -6.00 11.00 3.63
N ASP A 187 -5.58 11.08 4.88
CA ASP A 187 -6.03 10.16 5.95
C ASP A 187 -7.55 10.14 6.04
N LYS A 188 -8.17 11.33 5.98
CA LYS A 188 -9.62 11.48 6.05
C LYS A 188 -10.32 10.75 4.91
N GLY A 189 -9.93 11.03 3.67
CA GLY A 189 -10.56 10.41 2.50
C GLY A 189 -10.35 8.88 2.45
N LEU A 190 -9.19 8.41 2.88
CA LEU A 190 -8.90 6.98 2.99
C LEU A 190 -9.82 6.32 4.03
N VAL A 191 -9.88 6.87 5.25
CA VAL A 191 -10.70 6.33 6.34
C VAL A 191 -12.19 6.36 5.97
N GLU A 192 -12.68 7.44 5.37
CA GLU A 192 -14.08 7.53 4.92
C GLU A 192 -14.43 6.45 3.88
N SER A 193 -13.55 6.20 2.91
CA SER A 193 -13.73 5.14 1.91
C SER A 193 -13.78 3.77 2.57
N LEU A 194 -12.84 3.46 3.46
CA LEU A 194 -12.77 2.18 4.16
C LEU A 194 -13.95 1.98 5.12
N LYS A 195 -14.42 3.03 5.81
CA LYS A 195 -15.64 2.98 6.64
C LYS A 195 -16.88 2.60 5.84
N ALA A 196 -16.94 3.05 4.59
CA ALA A 196 -18.02 2.70 3.67
C ALA A 196 -17.88 1.28 3.08
N GLY A 197 -16.85 0.51 3.46
CA GLY A 197 -16.57 -0.82 2.93
C GLY A 197 -15.87 -0.81 1.57
N HIS A 198 -15.31 0.32 1.16
CA HIS A 198 -14.67 0.48 -0.16
C HIS A 198 -13.15 0.46 -0.03
N PRO A 199 -12.46 -0.59 -0.53
CA PRO A 199 -11.00 -0.63 -0.60
C PRO A 199 -10.46 0.55 -1.40
N VAL A 200 -9.26 0.99 -1.04
CA VAL A 200 -8.60 2.13 -1.68
C VAL A 200 -7.46 1.63 -2.55
N TYR A 201 -7.45 2.06 -3.82
CA TYR A 201 -6.26 1.93 -4.67
C TYR A 201 -5.28 3.02 -4.28
N GLN A 202 -4.05 2.65 -3.97
CA GLN A 202 -3.00 3.60 -3.62
C GLN A 202 -1.78 3.41 -4.50
N CYS A 203 -1.09 4.51 -4.82
CA CYS A 203 0.18 4.47 -5.54
C CYS A 203 1.13 5.56 -5.05
N GLY A 204 2.42 5.33 -5.24
CA GLY A 204 3.48 6.27 -4.90
C GLY A 204 4.79 5.95 -5.59
N PHE A 205 5.80 6.82 -5.46
CA PHE A 205 7.11 6.70 -6.08
C PHE A 205 8.26 6.73 -5.06
N ASP A 206 9.38 6.05 -5.35
CA ASP A 206 10.55 5.94 -4.44
C ASP A 206 11.53 7.12 -4.52
N LYS A 207 11.56 7.85 -5.63
CA LYS A 207 12.50 8.96 -5.85
C LYS A 207 11.83 10.17 -6.45
N GLU A 208 12.28 11.33 -6.03
CA GLU A 208 12.24 12.55 -6.82
C GLU A 208 13.17 12.34 -8.02
N SER A 209 12.67 11.80 -9.12
CA SER A 209 13.39 11.89 -10.37
C SER A 209 13.34 13.36 -10.80
N ASP A 210 14.51 13.97 -10.98
CA ASP A 210 14.64 15.31 -11.51
C ASP A 210 13.72 15.50 -12.72
N TYR A 211 12.83 16.46 -12.61
CA TYR A 211 11.63 16.64 -13.39
C TYR A 211 11.93 17.27 -14.76
N PHE A 212 13.00 16.84 -15.45
CA PHE A 212 13.31 17.35 -16.77
C PHE A 212 13.50 16.22 -17.80
N ILE A 213 12.50 16.09 -18.64
CA ILE A 213 12.47 15.66 -20.05
C ILE A 213 12.11 14.21 -20.37
N PHE A 214 12.42 13.15 -19.60
CA PHE A 214 11.95 11.80 -19.96
C PHE A 214 11.48 11.01 -18.74
N GLN A 215 10.14 10.84 -18.65
CA GLN A 215 9.50 10.01 -17.64
C GLN A 215 9.67 8.52 -17.98
N THR A 216 10.72 7.89 -17.53
CA THR A 216 10.72 6.45 -17.30
C THR A 216 10.36 6.20 -15.84
N HIS A 217 9.12 5.80 -15.60
CA HIS A 217 8.60 5.48 -14.27
C HIS A 217 9.11 4.11 -13.79
N SER A 218 10.39 3.98 -13.48
CA SER A 218 10.97 2.72 -13.01
C SER A 218 10.79 2.47 -11.51
N ASP A 219 10.39 3.47 -10.74
CA ASP A 219 10.39 3.40 -9.28
C ASP A 219 9.00 3.62 -8.63
N GLY A 220 7.92 3.41 -9.37
CA GLY A 220 6.54 3.50 -8.88
C GLY A 220 5.96 2.16 -8.45
N HIS A 221 5.08 2.18 -7.44
CA HIS A 221 4.31 1.02 -7.03
C HIS A 221 2.83 1.37 -6.81
N ALA A 222 1.96 0.39 -7.07
CA ALA A 222 0.53 0.47 -6.79
C ALA A 222 0.11 -0.72 -5.94
N TRP A 223 -0.76 -0.47 -4.95
CA TRP A 223 -1.25 -1.49 -4.02
C TRP A 223 -2.66 -1.18 -3.57
N VAL A 224 -3.24 -2.07 -2.77
CA VAL A 224 -4.56 -1.88 -2.18
C VAL A 224 -4.41 -1.62 -0.68
N VAL A 225 -5.16 -0.64 -0.18
CA VAL A 225 -5.42 -0.48 1.25
C VAL A 225 -6.81 -1.03 1.51
N ASP A 226 -6.89 -2.06 2.34
CA ASP A 226 -8.12 -2.83 2.58
C ASP A 226 -8.54 -2.86 4.05
N GLY A 227 -7.99 -1.97 4.85
CA GLY A 227 -8.37 -1.78 6.23
C GLY A 227 -7.65 -0.61 6.88
N TYR A 228 -8.22 -0.13 7.96
CA TYR A 228 -7.59 0.82 8.86
C TYR A 228 -7.90 0.45 10.31
N ARG A 229 -7.08 0.97 11.22
CA ARG A 229 -7.36 0.92 12.65
C ARG A 229 -6.76 2.12 13.36
N TYR A 230 -7.39 2.47 14.45
CA TYR A 230 -6.87 3.45 15.38
C TYR A 230 -6.44 2.76 16.67
N GLU A 231 -5.24 3.07 17.10
CA GLU A 231 -4.71 2.62 18.39
C GLU A 231 -4.37 3.82 19.27
N MET A 232 -4.65 3.69 20.56
CA MET A 232 -4.18 4.62 21.59
C MET A 232 -2.84 4.13 22.11
N LEU A 233 -1.81 4.94 21.98
CA LEU A 233 -0.51 4.68 22.53
C LEU A 233 -0.23 5.63 23.69
N ASN A 234 0.31 5.12 24.80
CA ASN A 234 0.89 5.96 25.83
C ASN A 234 2.30 6.35 25.39
N ILE A 235 2.54 7.65 25.22
CA ILE A 235 3.82 8.19 24.85
C ILE A 235 4.39 8.92 26.03
N ARG A 236 5.65 8.65 26.38
CA ARG A 236 6.40 9.44 27.36
C ARG A 236 7.12 10.56 26.61
N ILE A 237 6.79 11.81 26.90
CA ILE A 237 7.42 12.96 26.31
C ILE A 237 8.38 13.52 27.33
N CYS A 238 9.68 13.47 27.02
CA CYS A 238 10.72 14.06 27.87
C CYS A 238 11.23 15.37 27.29
N ARG A 239 11.26 16.42 28.10
CA ARG A 239 11.72 17.76 27.71
C ARG A 239 12.83 18.21 28.67
N PRO A 240 13.91 18.76 28.17
CA PRO A 240 14.91 19.38 29.05
C PRO A 240 14.32 20.61 29.73
N ARG A 241 14.35 20.63 31.05
CA ARG A 241 13.88 21.75 31.87
C ARG A 241 14.93 22.03 32.95
N ARG A 242 15.56 23.18 32.90
CA ARG A 242 16.59 23.62 33.88
C ARG A 242 17.74 22.65 34.14
N GLY A 243 18.16 21.93 33.08
CA GLY A 243 19.27 20.93 33.18
C GLY A 243 18.83 19.52 33.57
N GLU A 244 17.56 19.29 33.87
CA GLU A 244 16.96 17.97 34.12
C GLU A 244 15.99 17.58 33.02
N MET A 245 15.72 16.29 32.88
CA MET A 245 14.72 15.76 31.94
C MET A 245 13.37 15.63 32.65
N ASP A 246 12.45 16.52 32.32
CA ASP A 246 11.05 16.45 32.76
C ASP A 246 10.25 15.59 31.77
N CYS A 247 9.63 14.51 32.27
CA CYS A 247 8.98 13.50 31.43
C CYS A 247 7.52 13.33 31.82
N ASP A 248 6.63 13.67 30.90
CA ASP A 248 5.18 13.45 31.02
C ASP A 248 4.74 12.25 30.16
N SER A 249 3.68 11.57 30.61
CA SER A 249 3.02 10.53 29.81
C SER A 249 1.77 11.11 29.16
N GLU A 250 1.68 10.97 27.84
CA GLU A 250 0.54 11.43 27.06
C GLU A 250 -0.06 10.27 26.25
N LYS A 251 -1.39 10.15 26.25
CA LYS A 251 -2.10 9.23 25.36
C LYS A 251 -2.31 9.89 24.00
N ARG A 252 -1.87 9.21 22.94
CA ARG A 252 -2.10 9.68 21.56
C ARG A 252 -2.72 8.60 20.70
N ARG A 253 -3.64 9.06 19.86
CA ARG A 253 -4.30 8.23 18.85
C ARG A 253 -3.46 8.15 17.58
N PHE A 254 -3.18 6.93 17.12
CA PHE A 254 -2.47 6.67 15.87
C PHE A 254 -3.34 5.92 14.88
N LEU A 255 -3.23 6.30 13.62
CA LEU A 255 -3.83 5.60 12.50
C LEU A 255 -2.84 4.57 11.95
N PHE A 256 -3.33 3.34 11.74
CA PHE A 256 -2.65 2.31 10.97
C PHE A 256 -3.55 1.91 9.81
N VAL A 257 -2.95 1.65 8.66
CA VAL A 257 -3.62 1.17 7.45
C VAL A 257 -3.08 -0.21 7.08
N ARG A 258 -3.95 -1.08 6.61
CA ARG A 258 -3.55 -2.40 6.13
C ARG A 258 -3.30 -2.35 4.64
N ASN A 259 -2.06 -2.63 4.26
CA ASN A 259 -1.62 -2.67 2.87
C ASN A 259 -1.57 -4.11 2.35
N ASN A 260 -2.09 -4.32 1.14
CA ASN A 260 -1.88 -5.51 0.32
C ASN A 260 -1.08 -5.11 -0.91
N TYR A 261 0.22 -5.42 -0.90
CA TYR A 261 1.16 -4.97 -1.92
C TYR A 261 1.12 -5.74 -3.23
N GLY A 262 0.35 -6.83 -3.32
CA GLY A 262 0.32 -7.65 -4.54
C GLY A 262 1.62 -8.43 -4.79
N TRP A 263 2.26 -8.91 -3.72
CA TRP A 263 3.53 -9.65 -3.74
C TRP A 263 3.41 -11.04 -3.08
N GLY A 264 2.27 -11.72 -3.31
CA GLY A 264 2.08 -13.07 -2.78
C GLY A 264 1.97 -13.12 -1.25
N GLY A 265 1.37 -12.10 -0.65
CA GLY A 265 1.23 -11.97 0.79
C GLY A 265 2.47 -11.42 1.50
N LEU A 266 3.63 -11.37 0.83
CA LEU A 266 4.83 -10.79 1.41
C LEU A 266 4.58 -9.32 1.77
N TYR A 267 4.90 -9.00 3.03
CA TYR A 267 4.78 -7.65 3.61
C TYR A 267 3.35 -7.10 3.66
N ASN A 268 2.33 -7.92 3.45
CA ASN A 268 0.98 -7.51 3.79
C ASN A 268 0.90 -7.28 5.29
N GLY A 269 0.37 -6.14 5.71
CA GLY A 269 0.39 -5.80 7.13
C GLY A 269 -0.14 -4.40 7.42
N TRP A 270 -0.10 -4.06 8.71
CA TRP A 270 -0.55 -2.79 9.24
C TRP A 270 0.61 -1.81 9.33
N TYR A 271 0.46 -0.63 8.74
CA TYR A 271 1.49 0.40 8.65
C TYR A 271 0.93 1.74 9.10
N GLN A 272 1.73 2.49 9.83
CA GLN A 272 1.41 3.89 10.04
C GLN A 272 1.50 4.62 8.68
N PRO A 273 0.44 5.30 8.25
CA PRO A 273 0.50 6.03 7.00
C PRO A 273 1.51 7.17 7.11
N PHE A 274 2.35 7.24 6.12
CA PHE A 274 3.34 8.28 5.86
C PHE A 274 3.93 8.96 7.09
N VAL A 275 5.07 8.49 7.50
CA VAL A 275 5.89 9.18 8.48
C VAL A 275 6.34 10.52 7.87
N THR A 276 5.92 11.62 8.45
CA THR A 276 6.29 12.95 7.97
C THR A 276 7.58 13.43 8.62
N MET A 277 8.51 13.98 7.82
CA MET A 277 9.72 14.64 8.32
C MET A 277 9.57 16.15 8.31
N PRO A 278 10.08 16.88 9.31
CA PRO A 278 10.24 18.32 9.22
C PRO A 278 11.40 18.65 8.26
N ASN A 279 11.23 19.69 7.44
CA ASN A 279 12.34 20.29 6.72
C ASN A 279 13.20 21.18 7.64
N ALA A 280 14.28 21.76 7.11
CA ALA A 280 15.17 22.66 7.85
C ALA A 280 14.44 23.84 8.54
N ASN A 281 13.24 24.19 8.09
CA ASN A 281 12.40 25.25 8.64
C ASN A 281 11.31 24.73 9.60
N GLY A 282 11.39 23.49 10.05
CA GLY A 282 10.43 22.87 10.95
C GLY A 282 9.08 22.49 10.32
N LYS A 283 8.90 22.72 9.02
CA LYS A 283 7.69 22.32 8.29
C LYS A 283 7.75 20.84 7.96
N ARG A 284 6.73 20.09 8.32
CA ARG A 284 6.65 18.66 8.03
C ARG A 284 6.50 18.43 6.54
N ILE A 285 7.40 17.61 5.99
CA ILE A 285 7.32 17.13 4.63
C ILE A 285 6.97 15.64 4.68
N PRO A 286 5.95 15.15 3.96
CA PRO A 286 5.70 13.73 3.83
C PRO A 286 6.90 13.04 3.18
N THR A 287 7.43 11.99 3.75
CA THR A 287 8.67 11.32 3.28
C THR A 287 8.43 10.22 2.25
N PHE A 288 7.19 9.77 2.07
CA PHE A 288 6.75 9.18 0.81
C PHE A 288 6.39 10.28 -0.16
N ALA A 289 7.16 11.27 -0.16
CA ALA A 289 6.84 12.56 -0.66
C ALA A 289 6.84 12.63 -2.16
N PHE A 290 7.06 11.50 -2.83
CA PHE A 290 6.93 11.55 -4.25
C PHE A 290 5.49 11.26 -4.64
N LYS A 291 4.61 12.20 -4.28
CA LYS A 291 3.21 12.31 -4.70
C LYS A 291 2.40 11.03 -4.43
N PRO A 292 2.24 10.62 -3.16
CA PRO A 292 1.32 9.54 -2.85
C PRO A 292 -0.07 9.96 -3.28
N ARG A 293 -0.71 9.11 -4.07
CA ARG A 293 -2.06 9.34 -4.61
C ARG A 293 -2.93 8.13 -4.36
N MET A 294 -4.22 8.35 -4.37
CA MET A 294 -5.20 7.32 -4.11
C MET A 294 -6.45 7.49 -4.96
N ILE A 295 -7.18 6.40 -5.15
CA ILE A 295 -8.54 6.36 -5.69
C ILE A 295 -9.41 5.78 -4.59
N THR A 296 -10.43 6.52 -4.19
CA THR A 296 -11.36 6.19 -3.10
C THR A 296 -12.76 5.94 -3.62
N ASN A 297 -13.64 5.45 -2.73
CA ASN A 297 -15.05 5.21 -3.05
C ASN A 297 -15.24 4.32 -4.28
N ILE A 298 -14.43 3.27 -4.39
CA ILE A 298 -14.50 2.32 -5.50
C ILE A 298 -15.60 1.29 -5.17
N HIS A 299 -16.75 1.49 -5.76
CA HIS A 299 -17.92 0.62 -5.56
C HIS A 299 -18.77 0.53 -6.82
N ARG A 300 -19.66 -0.46 -6.83
CA ARG A 300 -20.63 -0.73 -7.88
C ARG A 300 -21.80 0.25 -7.82
#